data_4b803f60caf54a1e8b3b4ee566c4b66b
#
_entry.id   4b803f60caf54a1e8b3b4ee566c4b66b
#
_cell.length_a   1.000
_cell.length_b   1.000
_cell.length_c   1.000
_cell.angle_alpha   90.00
_cell.angle_beta   90.00
_cell.angle_gamma   90.00
#
_symmetry.space_group_name_H-M   'P 1'
#
loop_
_entity.id
_entity.type
_entity.pdbx_description
1 polymer ?
#
loop_
_entity_poly.entity_id
_entity_poly.type
_entity_poly.pdbx_seq_one_letter_code
_entity_poly.pdbx_strand_id
1 'polypeptide(L)'
;HSTMRTRYFFAILLLVPVVYFNVKAQGLPDLGEASQSAFTPAMERQLGQSIMKEARADPSFYDDPEITDYVAGVGNRLAARGADTRQSFEFFMMRDTQINAFAMPGGKIGVHTGLITAAQSESEMAGVLGHEIAHVTQRHIARMVSNQQANQWVSLAAFAIALLAARSNSQVSQAAIAAGPALAVQQQLNYSRDFEREADRMGLQMLEKAGFDPRGMELFFERLQRATRLVEGGAPSYLRSHPLTYERIADMQGRAANLPYKQVADPIE
;
A
#
# COMPACT_ATOMS: atom_id res chain seq x y z
N HIS A 1 -70.07 7.04 -6.68
CA HIS A 1 -69.48 6.69 -5.39
C HIS A 1 -68.08 6.15 -5.59
N SER A 2 -67.10 7.02 -5.47
CA SER A 2 -65.71 6.71 -5.54
C SER A 2 -65.09 6.87 -4.13
N THR A 3 -64.63 5.78 -3.55
CA THR A 3 -63.91 5.82 -2.26
C THR A 3 -62.40 5.84 -2.53
N MET A 4 -61.79 6.97 -2.29
CA MET A 4 -60.36 7.15 -2.28
C MET A 4 -59.76 6.42 -1.05
N ARG A 5 -58.89 5.42 -1.27
CA ARG A 5 -58.10 4.77 -0.22
C ARG A 5 -56.77 5.51 -0.10
N THR A 6 -56.59 6.22 0.98
CA THR A 6 -55.36 6.85 1.40
C THR A 6 -54.40 5.79 1.92
N ARG A 7 -53.23 5.60 1.23
CA ARG A 7 -52.14 4.73 1.68
C ARG A 7 -51.20 5.56 2.54
N TYR A 8 -51.11 5.24 3.82
CA TYR A 8 -50.11 5.77 4.72
C TYR A 8 -48.78 5.03 4.46
N PHE A 9 -47.76 5.75 3.99
CA PHE A 9 -46.37 5.26 3.98
C PHE A 9 -45.80 5.45 5.39
N PHE A 10 -45.54 4.37 6.08
CA PHE A 10 -44.75 4.36 7.30
C PHE A 10 -43.27 4.42 6.91
N ALA A 11 -42.64 5.57 7.11
CA ALA A 11 -41.20 5.69 7.04
C ALA A 11 -40.59 5.13 8.34
N ILE A 12 -39.96 3.98 8.26
CA ILE A 12 -39.17 3.42 9.36
C ILE A 12 -37.83 4.18 9.39
N LEU A 13 -37.71 5.08 10.36
CA LEU A 13 -36.46 5.78 10.64
C LEU A 13 -35.55 4.82 11.42
N LEU A 14 -34.56 4.21 10.75
CA LEU A 14 -33.53 3.41 11.39
C LEU A 14 -32.59 4.32 12.17
N LEU A 15 -32.79 4.43 13.48
CA LEU A 15 -31.86 5.03 14.42
C LEU A 15 -30.63 4.13 14.55
N VAL A 16 -29.54 4.52 13.88
CA VAL A 16 -28.21 3.94 14.12
C VAL A 16 -27.67 4.56 15.41
N PRO A 17 -27.34 3.78 16.44
CA PRO A 17 -26.74 4.33 17.64
C PRO A 17 -25.33 4.84 17.32
N VAL A 18 -25.13 6.14 17.42
CA VAL A 18 -23.81 6.75 17.40
C VAL A 18 -23.15 6.44 18.75
N VAL A 19 -22.23 5.51 18.75
CA VAL A 19 -21.42 5.22 19.93
C VAL A 19 -20.38 6.33 20.08
N TYR A 20 -20.62 7.23 21.03
CA TYR A 20 -19.63 8.23 21.43
C TYR A 20 -18.57 7.54 22.30
N PHE A 21 -17.37 7.35 21.76
CA PHE A 21 -16.20 7.02 22.56
C PHE A 21 -15.72 8.30 23.26
N ASN A 22 -15.92 8.35 24.58
CA ASN A 22 -15.30 9.36 25.41
C ASN A 22 -13.79 9.07 25.52
N VAL A 23 -12.99 9.73 24.71
CA VAL A 23 -11.54 9.76 24.87
C VAL A 23 -11.22 10.77 25.98
N LYS A 24 -10.80 10.27 27.13
CA LYS A 24 -10.24 11.12 28.20
C LYS A 24 -8.95 11.75 27.68
N ALA A 25 -8.95 13.07 27.57
CA ALA A 25 -7.76 13.84 27.29
C ALA A 25 -6.74 13.69 28.44
N GLN A 26 -5.65 13.03 28.18
CA GLN A 26 -4.47 13.04 29.06
C GLN A 26 -3.33 13.75 28.33
N GLY A 27 -2.97 14.90 28.86
CA GLY A 27 -1.72 15.60 28.56
C GLY A 27 -1.72 16.42 27.26
N LEU A 28 -1.35 17.68 27.36
CA LEU A 28 -1.10 18.55 26.20
C LEU A 28 0.05 17.99 25.37
N PRO A 29 -0.14 17.71 24.07
CA PRO A 29 0.96 17.26 23.21
C PRO A 29 1.93 18.41 22.94
N ASP A 30 3.20 18.08 22.85
CA ASP A 30 4.25 19.00 22.43
C ASP A 30 3.97 19.53 21.01
N LEU A 31 4.15 20.82 20.79
CA LEU A 31 3.77 21.54 19.56
C LEU A 31 4.49 21.03 18.28
N GLY A 32 5.46 20.12 18.41
CA GLY A 32 6.11 19.43 17.29
C GLY A 32 5.39 18.19 16.78
N GLU A 33 4.39 17.66 17.52
CA GLU A 33 3.74 16.38 17.25
C GLU A 33 2.29 16.49 16.76
N ALA A 34 1.80 17.68 16.42
CA ALA A 34 0.42 17.89 15.99
C ALA A 34 0.02 17.04 14.77
N SER A 35 0.98 16.64 13.94
CA SER A 35 0.77 15.74 12.80
C SER A 35 0.69 14.26 13.20
N GLN A 36 1.22 13.88 14.36
CA GLN A 36 1.18 12.50 14.86
C GLN A 36 -0.12 12.19 15.65
N SER A 37 -0.84 13.22 16.10
CA SER A 37 -2.03 13.07 16.94
C SER A 37 -3.26 12.54 16.20
N ALA A 38 -3.33 12.72 14.88
CA ALA A 38 -4.49 12.30 14.08
C ALA A 38 -4.50 10.80 13.77
N PHE A 39 -3.33 10.18 13.57
CA PHE A 39 -3.19 8.76 13.28
C PHE A 39 -2.02 8.15 14.06
N THR A 40 -2.34 7.64 15.25
CA THR A 40 -1.32 7.12 16.17
C THR A 40 -0.78 5.76 15.71
N PRO A 41 0.44 5.39 16.10
CA PRO A 41 0.97 4.05 15.84
C PRO A 41 0.09 2.91 16.37
N ALA A 42 -0.61 3.14 17.49
CA ALA A 42 -1.57 2.15 18.02
C ALA A 42 -2.77 1.95 17.08
N MET A 43 -3.30 3.04 16.53
CA MET A 43 -4.38 2.99 15.55
C MET A 43 -3.93 2.34 14.24
N GLU A 44 -2.71 2.62 13.78
CA GLU A 44 -2.12 1.96 12.62
C GLU A 44 -2.04 0.44 12.81
N ARG A 45 -1.57 -0.01 13.96
CA ARG A 45 -1.49 -1.45 14.30
C ARG A 45 -2.87 -2.10 14.33
N GLN A 46 -3.83 -1.45 14.96
CA GLN A 46 -5.19 -1.97 15.06
C GLN A 46 -5.86 -2.09 13.68
N LEU A 47 -5.69 -1.06 12.85
CA LEU A 47 -6.18 -1.07 11.46
C LEU A 47 -5.46 -2.15 10.64
N GLY A 48 -4.15 -2.29 10.81
CA GLY A 48 -3.36 -3.34 10.16
C GLY A 48 -3.84 -4.75 10.50
N GLN A 49 -4.20 -4.99 11.76
CA GLN A 49 -4.77 -6.29 12.18
C GLN A 49 -6.13 -6.57 11.50
N SER A 50 -6.98 -5.56 11.41
CA SER A 50 -8.27 -5.67 10.72
C SER A 50 -8.07 -5.95 9.23
N ILE A 51 -7.13 -5.27 8.59
CA ILE A 51 -6.77 -5.48 7.19
C ILE A 51 -6.28 -6.91 6.95
N MET A 52 -5.43 -7.43 7.82
CA MET A 52 -4.94 -8.81 7.69
C MET A 52 -6.04 -9.84 7.87
N LYS A 53 -7.00 -9.59 8.74
CA LYS A 53 -8.18 -10.45 8.90
C LYS A 53 -8.98 -10.52 7.59
N GLU A 54 -9.24 -9.38 6.96
CA GLU A 54 -9.94 -9.31 5.68
C GLU A 54 -9.10 -9.95 4.55
N ALA A 55 -7.80 -9.69 4.51
CA ALA A 55 -6.92 -10.28 3.51
C ALA A 55 -6.92 -11.81 3.57
N ARG A 56 -6.84 -12.39 4.77
CA ARG A 56 -6.88 -13.85 4.96
C ARG A 56 -8.21 -14.48 4.56
N ALA A 57 -9.30 -13.73 4.62
CA ALA A 57 -10.62 -14.17 4.19
C ALA A 57 -10.84 -14.02 2.66
N ASP A 58 -9.97 -13.29 1.97
CA ASP A 58 -10.08 -13.08 0.53
C ASP A 58 -9.71 -14.37 -0.22
N PRO A 59 -10.51 -14.79 -1.22
CA PRO A 59 -10.19 -15.98 -2.04
C PRO A 59 -8.84 -15.90 -2.78
N SER A 60 -8.33 -14.70 -3.04
CA SER A 60 -7.03 -14.48 -3.66
C SER A 60 -5.86 -14.57 -2.70
N PHE A 61 -6.11 -14.67 -1.40
CA PHE A 61 -5.03 -14.85 -0.41
C PHE A 61 -4.27 -16.13 -0.72
N TYR A 62 -2.95 -15.99 -0.92
CA TYR A 62 -2.10 -17.10 -1.32
C TYR A 62 -1.25 -17.56 -0.13
N ASP A 63 -1.72 -18.61 0.52
CA ASP A 63 -1.08 -19.18 1.70
C ASP A 63 -0.07 -20.26 1.28
N ASP A 64 1.04 -19.81 0.70
CA ASP A 64 2.20 -20.66 0.39
C ASP A 64 3.35 -20.21 1.31
N PRO A 65 3.74 -21.03 2.30
CA PRO A 65 4.77 -20.66 3.25
C PRO A 65 6.13 -20.44 2.60
N GLU A 66 6.47 -21.20 1.56
CA GLU A 66 7.77 -21.11 0.91
C GLU A 66 7.97 -19.75 0.25
N ILE A 67 7.02 -19.32 -0.57
CA ILE A 67 7.06 -18.02 -1.24
C ILE A 67 6.91 -16.87 -0.23
N THR A 68 6.00 -17.01 0.72
CA THR A 68 5.77 -15.97 1.73
C THR A 68 6.99 -15.76 2.61
N ASP A 69 7.63 -16.83 3.06
CA ASP A 69 8.86 -16.75 3.88
C ASP A 69 10.03 -16.19 3.08
N TYR A 70 10.14 -16.53 1.80
CA TYR A 70 11.14 -15.95 0.92
C TYR A 70 10.96 -14.43 0.77
N VAL A 71 9.78 -13.99 0.43
CA VAL A 71 9.46 -12.54 0.31
C VAL A 71 9.67 -11.82 1.63
N ALA A 72 9.20 -12.40 2.74
CA ALA A 72 9.42 -11.87 4.08
C ALA A 72 10.91 -11.79 4.44
N GLY A 73 11.70 -12.78 4.06
CA GLY A 73 13.14 -12.78 4.27
C GLY A 73 13.84 -11.62 3.57
N VAL A 74 13.52 -11.39 2.29
CA VAL A 74 14.03 -10.24 1.53
C VAL A 74 13.55 -8.92 2.14
N GLY A 75 12.26 -8.81 2.43
CA GLY A 75 11.68 -7.59 3.00
C GLY A 75 12.25 -7.24 4.38
N ASN A 76 12.40 -8.21 5.28
CA ASN A 76 12.98 -7.99 6.60
C ASN A 76 14.46 -7.63 6.54
N ARG A 77 15.19 -8.19 5.59
CA ARG A 77 16.59 -7.83 5.33
C ARG A 77 16.72 -6.35 4.90
N LEU A 78 15.81 -5.87 4.07
CA LEU A 78 15.72 -4.47 3.68
C LEU A 78 15.33 -3.58 4.87
N ALA A 79 14.27 -3.95 5.60
CA ALA A 79 13.74 -3.19 6.73
C ALA A 79 14.77 -3.01 7.84
N ALA A 80 15.63 -4.01 8.10
CA ALA A 80 16.71 -3.94 9.06
C ALA A 80 17.75 -2.85 8.73
N ARG A 81 17.79 -2.37 7.50
CA ARG A 81 18.66 -1.28 7.02
C ARG A 81 17.92 0.04 6.84
N GLY A 82 16.64 0.10 7.22
CA GLY A 82 15.84 1.31 7.21
C GLY A 82 16.15 2.26 8.35
N ALA A 83 15.57 3.47 8.27
CA ALA A 83 15.76 4.52 9.28
C ALA A 83 15.12 4.19 10.64
N ASP A 84 14.02 3.45 10.66
CA ASP A 84 13.32 3.02 11.87
C ASP A 84 13.25 1.49 11.95
N THR A 85 14.12 0.89 12.73
CA THR A 85 14.19 -0.56 12.94
C THR A 85 13.18 -1.08 13.98
N ARG A 86 12.42 -0.21 14.62
CA ARG A 86 11.39 -0.58 15.62
C ARG A 86 10.08 -0.98 14.95
N GLN A 87 9.85 -0.57 13.70
CA GLN A 87 8.68 -0.95 12.94
C GLN A 87 8.73 -2.44 12.59
N SER A 88 7.71 -3.18 12.95
CA SER A 88 7.53 -4.56 12.51
C SER A 88 6.79 -4.63 11.18
N PHE A 89 7.13 -5.61 10.36
CA PHE A 89 6.51 -5.85 9.07
C PHE A 89 5.89 -7.23 9.00
N GLU A 90 4.78 -7.33 8.31
CA GLU A 90 4.16 -8.60 7.91
C GLU A 90 3.94 -8.58 6.40
N PHE A 91 4.51 -9.56 5.72
CA PHE A 91 4.39 -9.73 4.28
C PHE A 91 3.36 -10.81 3.99
N PHE A 92 2.52 -10.57 3.01
CA PHE A 92 1.53 -11.55 2.57
C PHE A 92 1.39 -11.56 1.05
N MET A 93 1.03 -12.72 0.51
CA MET A 93 0.90 -12.93 -0.92
C MET A 93 -0.57 -12.92 -1.35
N MET A 94 -0.82 -12.31 -2.50
CA MET A 94 -2.10 -12.38 -3.18
C MET A 94 -1.92 -13.06 -4.54
N ARG A 95 -2.76 -14.03 -4.86
CA ARG A 95 -2.76 -14.68 -6.17
C ARG A 95 -3.43 -13.77 -7.18
N ASP A 96 -2.62 -13.01 -7.89
CA ASP A 96 -3.05 -12.09 -8.94
C ASP A 96 -1.92 -11.98 -9.97
N THR A 97 -2.26 -12.09 -11.24
CA THR A 97 -1.30 -11.99 -12.34
C THR A 97 -0.86 -10.56 -12.63
N GLN A 98 -1.56 -9.58 -12.09
CA GLN A 98 -1.16 -8.17 -12.18
C GLN A 98 0.12 -7.91 -11.39
N ILE A 99 1.01 -7.12 -11.97
CA ILE A 99 2.21 -6.67 -11.27
C ILE A 99 1.81 -5.65 -10.22
N ASN A 100 1.93 -6.00 -8.94
CA ASN A 100 1.58 -5.10 -7.85
C ASN A 100 2.26 -5.50 -6.54
N ALA A 101 2.53 -4.48 -5.74
CA ALA A 101 2.83 -4.56 -4.32
C ALA A 101 2.28 -3.31 -3.64
N PHE A 102 1.99 -3.37 -2.36
CA PHE A 102 1.36 -2.25 -1.67
C PHE A 102 1.62 -2.29 -0.18
N ALA A 103 1.90 -1.12 0.37
CA ALA A 103 2.00 -0.91 1.81
C ALA A 103 0.63 -0.56 2.41
N MET A 104 0.33 -1.16 3.55
CA MET A 104 -0.89 -0.93 4.32
C MET A 104 -0.53 -0.48 5.73
N PRO A 105 -1.46 0.18 6.44
CA PRO A 105 -1.22 0.58 7.82
C PRO A 105 -0.74 -0.58 8.72
N GLY A 106 0.11 -0.26 9.68
CA GLY A 106 0.63 -1.25 10.62
C GLY A 106 1.76 -2.11 10.08
N GLY A 107 2.43 -1.68 9.00
CA GLY A 107 3.56 -2.41 8.41
C GLY A 107 3.14 -3.67 7.66
N LYS A 108 1.92 -3.72 7.18
CA LYS A 108 1.41 -4.83 6.36
C LYS A 108 1.74 -4.56 4.89
N ILE A 109 2.45 -5.48 4.25
CA ILE A 109 2.85 -5.35 2.85
C ILE A 109 2.31 -6.53 2.07
N GLY A 110 1.44 -6.23 1.12
CA GLY A 110 0.88 -7.21 0.19
C GLY A 110 1.70 -7.26 -1.10
N VAL A 111 1.90 -8.46 -1.62
CA VAL A 111 2.63 -8.70 -2.85
C VAL A 111 1.80 -9.62 -3.75
N HIS A 112 1.58 -9.21 -4.99
CA HIS A 112 0.94 -10.06 -5.98
C HIS A 112 1.94 -11.08 -6.54
N THR A 113 1.45 -12.28 -6.82
CA THR A 113 2.26 -13.30 -7.51
C THR A 113 2.79 -12.81 -8.86
N GLY A 114 2.06 -11.90 -9.52
CA GLY A 114 2.48 -11.27 -10.77
C GLY A 114 3.76 -10.44 -10.65
N LEU A 115 4.07 -9.89 -9.49
CA LEU A 115 5.35 -9.22 -9.24
C LEU A 115 6.51 -10.23 -9.27
N ILE A 116 6.33 -11.37 -8.61
CA ILE A 116 7.36 -12.41 -8.54
C ILE A 116 7.69 -12.94 -9.93
N THR A 117 6.66 -13.20 -10.74
CA THR A 117 6.86 -13.73 -12.10
C THR A 117 7.42 -12.69 -13.08
N ALA A 118 7.20 -11.40 -12.83
CA ALA A 118 7.69 -10.32 -13.69
C ALA A 118 9.14 -9.90 -13.38
N ALA A 119 9.56 -10.00 -12.12
CA ALA A 119 10.92 -9.67 -11.72
C ALA A 119 11.92 -10.65 -12.34
N GLN A 120 13.00 -10.14 -12.92
CA GLN A 120 14.05 -10.95 -13.54
C GLN A 120 15.25 -11.17 -12.61
N SER A 121 15.26 -10.54 -11.46
CA SER A 121 16.26 -10.74 -10.42
C SER A 121 15.67 -10.49 -9.04
N GLU A 122 16.30 -11.04 -8.02
CA GLU A 122 15.95 -10.76 -6.62
C GLU A 122 16.10 -9.26 -6.31
N SER A 123 17.12 -8.61 -6.88
CA SER A 123 17.34 -7.17 -6.68
C SER A 123 16.22 -6.30 -7.29
N GLU A 124 15.61 -6.71 -8.39
CA GLU A 124 14.43 -6.03 -8.94
C GLU A 124 13.24 -6.13 -7.98
N MET A 125 12.93 -7.31 -7.48
CA MET A 125 11.88 -7.51 -6.48
C MET A 125 12.20 -6.75 -5.18
N ALA A 126 13.43 -6.84 -4.71
CA ALA A 126 13.89 -6.11 -3.52
C ALA A 126 13.75 -4.60 -3.69
N GLY A 127 13.96 -4.07 -4.88
CA GLY A 127 13.75 -2.65 -5.19
C GLY A 127 12.31 -2.21 -4.95
N VAL A 128 11.34 -3.00 -5.41
CA VAL A 128 9.90 -2.72 -5.17
C VAL A 128 9.58 -2.84 -3.68
N LEU A 129 10.03 -3.90 -3.02
CA LEU A 129 9.80 -4.07 -1.58
C LEU A 129 10.42 -2.93 -0.76
N GLY A 130 11.62 -2.49 -1.13
CA GLY A 130 12.27 -1.33 -0.49
C GLY A 130 11.45 -0.06 -0.63
N HIS A 131 10.86 0.18 -1.79
CA HIS A 131 9.95 1.30 -2.01
C HIS A 131 8.71 1.22 -1.10
N GLU A 132 8.07 0.06 -1.01
CA GLU A 132 6.89 -0.14 -0.14
C GLU A 132 7.25 -0.01 1.35
N ILE A 133 8.38 -0.58 1.77
CA ILE A 133 8.89 -0.43 3.14
C ILE A 133 9.15 1.05 3.46
N ALA A 134 9.69 1.81 2.51
CA ALA A 134 9.93 3.23 2.68
C ALA A 134 8.64 4.03 2.92
N HIS A 135 7.55 3.69 2.22
CA HIS A 135 6.24 4.29 2.51
C HIS A 135 5.80 4.09 3.96
N VAL A 136 6.08 2.93 4.54
CA VAL A 136 5.77 2.62 5.93
C VAL A 136 6.70 3.37 6.89
N THR A 137 8.01 3.26 6.69
CA THR A 137 9.01 3.87 7.60
C THR A 137 8.95 5.40 7.61
N GLN A 138 8.60 6.01 6.48
CA GLN A 138 8.38 7.45 6.35
C GLN A 138 6.96 7.87 6.74
N ARG A 139 6.13 6.94 7.14
CA ARG A 139 4.76 7.18 7.60
C ARG A 139 3.92 7.98 6.60
N HIS A 140 4.05 7.66 5.31
CA HIS A 140 3.37 8.40 4.24
C HIS A 140 1.85 8.35 4.37
N ILE A 141 1.26 7.21 4.77
CA ILE A 141 -0.19 7.11 5.00
C ILE A 141 -0.63 8.03 6.14
N ALA A 142 0.09 8.02 7.27
CA ALA A 142 -0.23 8.90 8.40
C ALA A 142 -0.09 10.39 8.03
N ARG A 143 0.93 10.73 7.26
CA ARG A 143 1.15 12.11 6.77
C ARG A 143 0.06 12.55 5.79
N MET A 144 -0.42 11.66 4.93
CA MET A 144 -1.57 11.93 4.05
C MET A 144 -2.85 12.20 4.85
N VAL A 145 -3.10 11.40 5.89
CA VAL A 145 -4.28 11.53 6.75
C VAL A 145 -4.24 12.83 7.55
N SER A 146 -3.08 13.22 8.06
CA SER A 146 -2.94 14.47 8.85
C SER A 146 -3.14 15.73 8.01
N ASN A 147 -2.88 15.67 6.72
CA ASN A 147 -3.07 16.78 5.79
C ASN A 147 -4.53 16.96 5.35
N GLN A 148 -5.40 16.03 5.70
CA GLN A 148 -6.82 16.06 5.40
C GLN A 148 -7.62 16.15 6.70
N GLN A 149 -8.65 17.02 6.74
CA GLN A 149 -9.38 17.32 7.97
C GLN A 149 -10.04 16.10 8.64
N ALA A 150 -10.20 16.17 9.95
CA ALA A 150 -10.48 15.11 10.93
C ALA A 150 -11.73 14.21 10.71
N ASN A 151 -12.54 14.41 9.69
CA ASN A 151 -13.74 13.61 9.40
C ASN A 151 -13.47 12.34 8.58
N GLN A 152 -12.21 11.95 8.37
CA GLN A 152 -11.84 10.94 7.39
C GLN A 152 -11.43 9.56 7.97
N TRP A 153 -11.58 9.36 9.28
CA TRP A 153 -11.28 8.06 9.91
C TRP A 153 -12.15 6.92 9.38
N VAL A 154 -13.43 7.20 9.19
CA VAL A 154 -14.38 6.25 8.59
C VAL A 154 -13.99 5.97 7.14
N SER A 155 -13.48 6.98 6.44
CA SER A 155 -13.00 6.85 5.07
C SER A 155 -11.75 5.99 4.97
N LEU A 156 -10.82 6.03 5.94
CA LEU A 156 -9.58 5.26 5.89
C LEU A 156 -9.80 3.75 6.12
N ALA A 157 -10.68 3.40 7.08
CA ALA A 157 -11.05 2.01 7.30
C ALA A 157 -11.86 1.46 6.11
N ALA A 158 -12.84 2.22 5.63
CA ALA A 158 -13.60 1.88 4.42
C ALA A 158 -12.70 1.80 3.19
N PHE A 159 -11.67 2.62 3.13
CA PHE A 159 -10.64 2.62 2.12
C PHE A 159 -9.80 1.34 2.14
N ALA A 160 -9.27 0.95 3.27
CA ALA A 160 -8.48 -0.28 3.38
C ALA A 160 -9.31 -1.50 2.97
N ILE A 161 -10.58 -1.55 3.40
CA ILE A 161 -11.52 -2.61 3.04
C ILE A 161 -11.85 -2.56 1.54
N ALA A 162 -12.09 -1.37 0.98
CA ALA A 162 -12.38 -1.20 -0.44
C ALA A 162 -11.17 -1.54 -1.32
N LEU A 163 -9.95 -1.26 -0.86
CA LEU A 163 -8.72 -1.62 -1.57
C LEU A 163 -8.53 -3.13 -1.62
N LEU A 164 -8.78 -3.83 -0.53
CA LEU A 164 -8.77 -5.28 -0.49
C LEU A 164 -9.89 -5.86 -1.38
N ALA A 165 -11.09 -5.30 -1.32
CA ALA A 165 -12.23 -5.70 -2.14
C ALA A 165 -11.99 -5.44 -3.63
N ALA A 166 -11.36 -4.32 -4.01
CA ALA A 166 -11.04 -3.98 -5.40
C ALA A 166 -10.00 -4.93 -6.02
N ARG A 167 -9.28 -5.68 -5.21
CA ARG A 167 -8.26 -6.66 -5.64
C ARG A 167 -8.78 -8.08 -5.66
N SER A 168 -9.90 -8.36 -5.00
CA SER A 168 -10.58 -9.63 -5.15
C SER A 168 -11.34 -9.64 -6.50
N ASN A 169 -11.19 -10.72 -7.28
CA ASN A 169 -11.98 -10.95 -8.50
C ASN A 169 -13.44 -11.32 -8.19
N SER A 170 -13.94 -11.01 -7.01
CA SER A 170 -15.32 -11.30 -6.64
C SER A 170 -16.28 -10.30 -7.28
N GLN A 171 -17.48 -10.77 -7.63
CA GLN A 171 -18.55 -9.89 -8.15
C GLN A 171 -18.92 -8.78 -7.15
N VAL A 172 -18.67 -9.00 -5.86
CA VAL A 172 -18.89 -8.02 -4.79
C VAL A 172 -17.93 -6.84 -4.92
N SER A 173 -16.67 -7.07 -5.33
CA SER A 173 -15.70 -6.01 -5.55
C SER A 173 -16.06 -5.13 -6.75
N GLN A 174 -16.61 -5.71 -7.82
CA GLN A 174 -17.09 -4.94 -8.98
C GLN A 174 -18.29 -4.07 -8.62
N ALA A 175 -19.21 -4.55 -7.79
CA ALA A 175 -20.34 -3.79 -7.29
C ALA A 175 -19.89 -2.64 -6.37
N ALA A 176 -18.89 -2.86 -5.52
CA ALA A 176 -18.30 -1.83 -4.65
C ALA A 176 -17.54 -0.77 -5.46
N ILE A 177 -16.85 -1.16 -6.54
CA ILE A 177 -16.19 -0.24 -7.48
C ILE A 177 -17.22 0.61 -8.23
N ALA A 178 -18.33 0.01 -8.65
CA ALA A 178 -19.43 0.72 -9.31
C ALA A 178 -20.15 1.73 -8.40
N ALA A 179 -20.08 1.57 -7.08
CA ALA A 179 -20.72 2.43 -6.09
C ALA A 179 -19.95 3.73 -5.77
N GLY A 180 -18.78 3.99 -6.38
CA GLY A 180 -18.05 5.26 -6.28
C GLY A 180 -17.12 5.46 -5.08
N PRO A 181 -17.31 4.86 -3.88
CA PRO A 181 -16.38 5.03 -2.76
C PRO A 181 -14.98 4.46 -3.03
N ALA A 182 -14.89 3.36 -3.77
CA ALA A 182 -13.62 2.72 -4.12
C ALA A 182 -12.77 3.57 -5.07
N LEU A 183 -13.38 4.31 -5.98
CA LEU A 183 -12.67 5.20 -6.91
C LEU A 183 -12.10 6.43 -6.18
N ALA A 184 -12.88 7.03 -5.28
CA ALA A 184 -12.43 8.14 -4.44
C ALA A 184 -11.25 7.72 -3.55
N VAL A 185 -11.27 6.51 -3.08
CA VAL A 185 -10.27 5.86 -2.28
C VAL A 185 -9.00 5.58 -3.08
N GLN A 186 -9.12 5.05 -4.29
CA GLN A 186 -8.01 4.82 -5.20
C GLN A 186 -7.34 6.13 -5.62
N GLN A 187 -8.11 7.21 -5.76
CA GLN A 187 -7.58 8.56 -6.00
C GLN A 187 -6.87 9.15 -4.77
N GLN A 188 -7.27 8.77 -3.56
CA GLN A 188 -6.61 9.20 -2.32
C GLN A 188 -5.29 8.46 -2.04
N LEU A 189 -5.10 7.26 -2.60
CA LEU A 189 -3.81 6.52 -2.55
C LEU A 189 -2.80 6.99 -3.58
N ASN A 190 -3.12 7.92 -4.43
CA ASN A 190 -2.11 8.59 -5.23
C ASN A 190 -1.21 9.37 -4.27
N TYR A 191 -0.16 8.70 -3.83
CA TYR A 191 0.90 9.37 -3.09
C TYR A 191 1.36 10.60 -3.87
N SER A 192 1.62 11.68 -3.15
CA SER A 192 2.17 12.88 -3.80
C SER A 192 3.48 12.55 -4.49
N ARG A 193 3.83 13.29 -5.51
CA ARG A 193 5.12 13.14 -6.21
C ARG A 193 6.31 13.21 -5.25
N ASP A 194 6.19 14.01 -4.20
CA ASP A 194 7.24 14.14 -3.18
C ASP A 194 7.35 12.89 -2.33
N PHE A 195 6.24 12.27 -1.95
CA PHE A 195 6.24 10.99 -1.23
C PHE A 195 6.82 9.86 -2.08
N GLU A 196 6.52 9.83 -3.37
CA GLU A 196 7.09 8.86 -4.29
C GLU A 196 8.62 9.02 -4.42
N ARG A 197 9.10 10.25 -4.56
CA ARG A 197 10.54 10.53 -4.57
C ARG A 197 11.22 10.15 -3.27
N GLU A 198 10.59 10.45 -2.13
CA GLU A 198 11.10 10.08 -0.80
C GLU A 198 11.18 8.55 -0.68
N ALA A 199 10.14 7.83 -1.09
CA ALA A 199 10.11 6.37 -1.09
C ALA A 199 11.17 5.76 -2.02
N ASP A 200 11.36 6.32 -3.20
CA ASP A 200 12.42 5.91 -4.13
C ASP A 200 13.80 6.05 -3.49
N ARG A 201 14.08 7.18 -2.89
CA ARG A 201 15.39 7.49 -2.29
C ARG A 201 15.68 6.63 -1.07
N MET A 202 14.71 6.50 -0.18
CA MET A 202 14.85 5.67 1.03
C MET A 202 14.91 4.18 0.66
N GLY A 203 14.10 3.74 -0.29
CA GLY A 203 14.12 2.37 -0.81
C GLY A 203 15.46 2.02 -1.45
N LEU A 204 16.02 2.92 -2.24
CA LEU A 204 17.34 2.72 -2.85
C LEU A 204 18.44 2.61 -1.80
N GLN A 205 18.40 3.42 -0.74
CA GLN A 205 19.36 3.32 0.36
C GLN A 205 19.28 1.98 1.08
N MET A 206 18.07 1.50 1.35
CA MET A 206 17.88 0.17 1.96
C MET A 206 18.38 -0.93 1.05
N LEU A 207 18.11 -0.84 -0.24
CA LEU A 207 18.56 -1.80 -1.24
C LEU A 207 20.10 -1.92 -1.25
N GLU A 208 20.79 -0.79 -1.30
CA GLU A 208 22.26 -0.72 -1.27
C GLU A 208 22.82 -1.26 0.04
N LYS A 209 22.33 -0.79 1.19
CA LYS A 209 22.80 -1.19 2.51
C LYS A 209 22.54 -2.65 2.83
N ALA A 210 21.46 -3.23 2.29
CA ALA A 210 21.15 -4.64 2.44
C ALA A 210 21.97 -5.55 1.52
N GLY A 211 22.78 -4.98 0.63
CA GLY A 211 23.70 -5.72 -0.23
C GLY A 211 23.08 -6.22 -1.53
N PHE A 212 21.93 -5.69 -1.92
CA PHE A 212 21.35 -5.92 -3.25
C PHE A 212 22.00 -5.02 -4.32
N ASP A 213 21.78 -5.36 -5.59
CA ASP A 213 22.20 -4.48 -6.68
C ASP A 213 21.35 -3.18 -6.64
N PRO A 214 21.97 -2.01 -6.46
CA PRO A 214 21.25 -0.74 -6.38
C PRO A 214 20.50 -0.38 -7.66
N ARG A 215 20.85 -0.97 -8.81
CA ARG A 215 20.15 -0.78 -10.09
C ARG A 215 18.82 -1.56 -10.17
N GLY A 216 18.56 -2.48 -9.24
CA GLY A 216 17.38 -3.35 -9.28
C GLY A 216 16.07 -2.55 -9.35
N MET A 217 15.95 -1.46 -8.61
CA MET A 217 14.77 -0.59 -8.61
C MET A 217 14.57 0.08 -9.98
N GLU A 218 15.60 0.71 -10.52
CA GLU A 218 15.50 1.39 -11.82
C GLU A 218 15.19 0.42 -12.97
N LEU A 219 15.84 -0.75 -12.98
CA LEU A 219 15.62 -1.79 -13.98
C LEU A 219 14.17 -2.29 -13.96
N PHE A 220 13.61 -2.46 -12.78
CA PHE A 220 12.22 -2.86 -12.65
C PHE A 220 11.25 -1.75 -13.10
N PHE A 221 11.51 -0.50 -12.77
CA PHE A 221 10.73 0.64 -13.23
C PHE A 221 10.76 0.78 -14.75
N GLU A 222 11.92 0.61 -15.38
CA GLU A 222 12.01 0.58 -16.85
C GLU A 222 11.21 -0.56 -17.46
N ARG A 223 11.20 -1.72 -16.81
CA ARG A 223 10.40 -2.87 -17.22
C ARG A 223 8.92 -2.57 -17.16
N LEU A 224 8.44 -1.96 -16.07
CA LEU A 224 7.06 -1.51 -15.93
C LEU A 224 6.67 -0.49 -17.01
N GLN A 225 7.56 0.44 -17.31
CA GLN A 225 7.32 1.43 -18.35
C GLN A 225 7.21 0.81 -19.73
N ARG A 226 8.05 -0.18 -20.05
CA ARG A 226 7.96 -0.95 -21.29
C ARG A 226 6.69 -1.77 -21.38
N ALA A 227 6.31 -2.44 -20.29
CA ALA A 227 5.07 -3.21 -20.23
C ALA A 227 3.83 -2.35 -20.49
N THR A 228 3.81 -1.11 -20.00
CA THR A 228 2.71 -0.16 -20.23
C THR A 228 2.52 0.17 -21.71
N ARG A 229 3.58 0.18 -22.51
CA ARG A 229 3.51 0.49 -23.96
C ARG A 229 2.98 -0.68 -24.79
N LEU A 230 3.08 -1.90 -24.28
CA LEU A 230 2.78 -3.12 -25.04
C LEU A 230 1.39 -3.67 -24.76
N VAL A 231 0.68 -3.16 -23.76
CA VAL A 231 -0.62 -3.69 -23.35
C VAL A 231 -1.73 -2.74 -23.78
N GLU A 232 -2.57 -3.20 -24.71
CA GLU A 232 -3.87 -2.62 -24.98
C GLU A 232 -4.77 -2.85 -23.75
N GLY A 233 -4.84 -1.93 -22.83
CA GLY A 233 -5.71 -2.11 -21.66
C GLY A 233 -5.28 -1.37 -20.41
N GLY A 234 -4.22 -0.60 -20.46
CA GLY A 234 -3.83 0.28 -19.37
C GLY A 234 -2.56 -0.13 -18.63
N ALA A 235 -2.08 0.77 -17.79
CA ALA A 235 -0.90 0.57 -16.98
C ALA A 235 -1.07 -0.60 -15.98
N PRO A 236 0.00 -1.35 -15.66
CA PRO A 236 0.00 -2.30 -14.56
C PRO A 236 -0.56 -1.68 -13.28
N SER A 237 -1.22 -2.49 -12.45
CA SER A 237 -1.88 -2.01 -11.22
C SER A 237 -0.95 -1.21 -10.31
N TYR A 238 0.31 -1.59 -10.26
CA TYR A 238 1.34 -0.88 -9.50
C TYR A 238 1.46 0.59 -9.92
N LEU A 239 1.45 0.89 -11.22
CA LEU A 239 1.61 2.25 -11.72
C LEU A 239 0.38 3.14 -11.51
N ARG A 240 -0.78 2.57 -11.14
CA ARG A 240 -1.97 3.34 -10.80
C ARG A 240 -1.83 4.04 -9.45
N SER A 241 -1.22 3.37 -8.48
CA SER A 241 -0.94 3.93 -7.15
C SER A 241 0.42 4.62 -7.05
N HIS A 242 1.37 4.22 -7.91
CA HIS A 242 2.74 4.74 -7.95
C HIS A 242 3.07 5.24 -9.37
N PRO A 243 2.55 6.42 -9.77
CA PRO A 243 2.80 6.93 -11.11
C PRO A 243 4.28 7.11 -11.38
N LEU A 244 4.75 6.53 -12.48
CA LEU A 244 6.14 6.58 -12.89
C LEU A 244 6.35 7.75 -13.85
N THR A 245 7.22 8.67 -13.46
CA THR A 245 7.61 9.82 -14.28
C THR A 245 9.04 9.67 -14.79
N TYR A 246 9.38 10.35 -15.88
CA TYR A 246 10.76 10.42 -16.37
C TYR A 246 11.72 10.95 -15.31
N GLU A 247 11.27 11.90 -14.51
CA GLU A 247 12.04 12.49 -13.42
C GLU A 247 12.40 11.46 -12.35
N ARG A 248 11.46 10.59 -11.97
CA ARG A 248 11.71 9.50 -11.02
C ARG A 248 12.74 8.52 -11.57
N ILE A 249 12.60 8.10 -12.81
CA ILE A 249 13.55 7.19 -13.47
C ILE A 249 14.93 7.82 -13.52
N ALA A 250 15.03 9.08 -13.97
CA ALA A 250 16.30 9.79 -14.07
C ALA A 250 16.96 9.98 -12.69
N ASP A 251 16.19 10.30 -11.65
CA ASP A 251 16.71 10.42 -10.28
C ASP A 251 17.26 9.07 -9.78
N MET A 252 16.55 7.98 -10.04
CA MET A 252 17.03 6.63 -9.70
C MET A 252 18.31 6.25 -10.42
N GLN A 253 18.35 6.46 -11.72
CA GLN A 253 19.55 6.18 -12.54
C GLN A 253 20.75 6.99 -12.07
N GLY A 254 20.56 8.28 -11.82
CA GLY A 254 21.62 9.16 -11.33
C GLY A 254 22.15 8.75 -9.96
N ARG A 255 21.27 8.36 -9.04
CA ARG A 255 21.65 7.91 -7.69
C ARG A 255 22.33 6.55 -7.72
N ALA A 256 21.80 5.61 -8.48
CA ALA A 256 22.40 4.27 -8.61
C ALA A 256 23.78 4.33 -9.28
N ALA A 257 23.99 5.21 -10.25
CA ALA A 257 25.29 5.41 -10.91
C ALA A 257 26.36 5.93 -9.96
N ASN A 258 26.00 6.67 -8.90
CA ASN A 258 26.91 7.18 -7.89
C ASN A 258 27.21 6.19 -6.76
N LEU A 259 26.53 5.07 -6.73
CA LEU A 259 26.78 4.00 -5.75
C LEU A 259 27.84 3.02 -6.27
N PRO A 260 28.61 2.37 -5.38
CA PRO A 260 29.57 1.34 -5.78
C PRO A 260 28.87 0.22 -6.55
N TYR A 261 29.42 -0.17 -7.68
CA TYR A 261 28.94 -1.34 -8.42
C TYR A 261 29.10 -2.61 -7.55
N LYS A 262 28.00 -3.34 -7.38
CA LYS A 262 27.99 -4.65 -6.72
C LYS A 262 27.45 -5.67 -7.72
N GLN A 263 28.28 -6.65 -8.05
CA GLN A 263 27.81 -7.83 -8.73
C GLN A 263 27.18 -8.75 -7.67
N VAL A 264 25.87 -8.88 -7.72
CA VAL A 264 25.09 -9.75 -6.83
C VAL A 264 24.70 -10.99 -7.65
N ALA A 265 25.10 -12.15 -7.18
CA ALA A 265 24.61 -13.39 -7.75
C ALA A 265 23.14 -13.57 -7.39
N ASP A 266 22.31 -13.81 -8.39
CA ASP A 266 20.93 -14.19 -8.12
C ASP A 266 20.92 -15.62 -7.52
N PRO A 267 20.03 -15.89 -6.55
CA PRO A 267 19.86 -17.24 -6.06
C PRO A 267 19.46 -18.14 -7.24
N ILE A 268 20.08 -19.27 -7.33
CA ILE A 268 19.70 -20.30 -8.29
C ILE A 268 18.33 -20.80 -7.87
N GLU A 269 17.37 -20.74 -8.78
CA GLU A 269 15.99 -21.21 -8.58
C GLU A 269 15.92 -22.66 -8.09
#